data_c168a5881d1a799987cd4ed6ea669a73
#
_entry.id   c168a5881d1a799987cd4ed6ea669a73
#
_cell.length_a   1.000
_cell.length_b   1.000
_cell.length_c   1.000
_cell.angle_alpha   90.00
_cell.angle_beta   90.00
_cell.angle_gamma   90.00
#
_symmetry.space_group_name_H-M   'P 1'
#
loop_
_entity.id
_entity.type
_entity.pdbx_description
1 polymer ?
#
loop_
_entity_poly.entity_id
_entity_poly.type
_entity_poly.pdbx_seq_one_letter_code
_entity_poly.pdbx_strand_id
1 'polypeptide(L)'
;TEISSTNKGFDFCTGDSEQEKIQIPLCVGNENKILTVITINADISGAFPPNTWVRVNCGLSEDKVLSVSASIGGNEVVSTLVNPFANRELTTEERLVFEAEKIANEMAARNGGKPSVPGLLHLVEACKEAKDYLRAAETLELVQMLDKNERYETSICCFYDWANKKKQALAWGEKAYEKDESAINAANLAIFYSQSGNYNQYESLMEKSLLLEPDFPFPLVSYGRYLMRKDAKRQARGREMLQRAFDSLYNLFLHKSLHLSWYQMLINAAESLGKSDVVKAVKMRKLELSTKSKFYDEDNLLASQMESTQNINIDNKLIAPTNSPKLF
;
A
#
# COMPACT_ATOMS: atom_id res chain seq x y z
N THR A 1 -17.89 -40.27 -9.09
CA THR A 1 -18.49 -39.22 -9.96
C THR A 1 -17.37 -38.63 -10.77
N GLU A 2 -17.28 -38.98 -12.05
CA GLU A 2 -16.32 -38.42 -13.00
C GLU A 2 -16.55 -36.91 -13.11
N ILE A 3 -15.57 -36.13 -12.70
CA ILE A 3 -15.56 -34.70 -12.96
C ILE A 3 -14.95 -34.53 -14.36
N SER A 4 -15.82 -34.50 -15.37
CA SER A 4 -15.38 -34.14 -16.70
C SER A 4 -14.85 -32.67 -16.66
N SER A 5 -13.67 -32.46 -17.22
CA SER A 5 -13.10 -31.12 -17.43
C SER A 5 -14.08 -30.29 -18.24
N THR A 6 -14.75 -29.34 -17.61
CA THR A 6 -15.72 -28.45 -18.28
C THR A 6 -15.08 -27.06 -18.41
N ASN A 7 -14.73 -26.72 -19.64
CA ASN A 7 -14.44 -25.33 -20.00
C ASN A 7 -15.73 -24.60 -20.29
N LYS A 8 -16.03 -23.55 -19.53
CA LYS A 8 -17.16 -22.63 -19.79
C LYS A 8 -16.63 -21.25 -20.06
N GLY A 9 -17.11 -20.64 -21.14
CA GLY A 9 -16.89 -19.24 -21.47
C GLY A 9 -18.09 -18.40 -21.09
N PHE A 10 -17.84 -17.21 -20.57
CA PHE A 10 -18.84 -16.19 -20.25
C PHE A 10 -18.44 -14.91 -20.95
N ASP A 11 -19.42 -14.27 -21.60
CA ASP A 11 -19.20 -13.00 -22.28
C ASP A 11 -19.83 -11.88 -21.47
N PHE A 12 -19.07 -10.82 -21.21
CA PHE A 12 -19.49 -9.60 -20.53
C PHE A 12 -19.19 -8.40 -21.45
N CYS A 13 -19.84 -7.28 -21.20
CA CYS A 13 -19.48 -6.03 -21.86
C CYS A 13 -19.42 -4.90 -20.84
N THR A 14 -18.59 -3.90 -21.12
CA THR A 14 -18.51 -2.67 -20.33
C THR A 14 -19.80 -1.87 -20.51
N GLY A 15 -20.34 -1.35 -19.42
CA GLY A 15 -21.59 -0.56 -19.43
C GLY A 15 -21.34 0.94 -19.51
N ASP A 16 -20.16 1.42 -19.15
CA ASP A 16 -19.84 2.85 -19.05
C ASP A 16 -18.69 3.22 -19.97
N SER A 17 -18.72 4.43 -20.50
CA SER A 17 -17.71 4.98 -21.40
C SER A 17 -16.42 5.43 -20.69
N GLU A 18 -16.43 5.53 -19.37
CA GLU A 18 -15.30 5.98 -18.57
C GLU A 18 -14.73 4.86 -17.67
N GLN A 19 -15.03 3.61 -17.99
CA GLN A 19 -14.59 2.47 -17.19
C GLN A 19 -13.09 2.18 -17.40
N GLU A 20 -12.25 2.57 -16.47
CA GLU A 20 -10.81 2.35 -16.50
C GLU A 20 -10.41 0.94 -16.04
N LYS A 21 -11.28 0.26 -15.30
CA LYS A 21 -11.06 -1.07 -14.71
C LYS A 21 -12.26 -1.98 -14.95
N ILE A 22 -11.99 -3.23 -15.28
CA ILE A 22 -12.98 -4.31 -15.29
C ILE A 22 -12.61 -5.27 -14.17
N GLN A 23 -13.52 -5.47 -13.21
CA GLN A 23 -13.35 -6.41 -12.11
C GLN A 23 -14.37 -7.53 -12.21
N ILE A 24 -13.89 -8.76 -12.27
CA ILE A 24 -14.71 -9.96 -12.43
C ILE A 24 -14.52 -10.83 -11.20
N PRO A 25 -15.45 -10.80 -10.22
CA PRO A 25 -15.40 -11.67 -9.07
C PRO A 25 -15.74 -13.10 -9.47
N LEU A 26 -14.90 -14.04 -9.07
CA LEU A 26 -15.15 -15.47 -9.18
C LEU A 26 -15.71 -15.96 -7.86
N CYS A 27 -16.95 -16.45 -7.89
CA CYS A 27 -17.66 -16.89 -6.71
C CYS A 27 -17.89 -18.40 -6.73
N VAL A 28 -17.90 -19.04 -5.55
CA VAL A 28 -18.22 -20.47 -5.37
C VAL A 28 -19.36 -20.63 -4.38
N GLY A 29 -20.24 -21.57 -4.69
CA GLY A 29 -21.35 -21.95 -3.83
C GLY A 29 -22.53 -20.99 -3.83
N ASN A 30 -23.55 -21.34 -3.07
CA ASN A 30 -24.81 -20.58 -3.00
C ASN A 30 -24.67 -19.26 -2.19
N GLU A 31 -23.58 -19.09 -1.48
CA GLU A 31 -23.33 -17.93 -0.62
C GLU A 31 -22.49 -16.84 -1.31
N ASN A 32 -22.28 -16.95 -2.62
CA ASN A 32 -21.45 -16.01 -3.41
C ASN A 32 -20.06 -15.78 -2.80
N LYS A 33 -19.45 -16.81 -2.23
CA LYS A 33 -18.11 -16.72 -1.67
C LYS A 33 -17.11 -16.39 -2.78
N ILE A 34 -16.52 -15.20 -2.71
CA ILE A 34 -15.51 -14.76 -3.69
C ILE A 34 -14.23 -15.56 -3.46
N LEU A 35 -13.79 -16.30 -4.49
CA LEU A 35 -12.52 -17.02 -4.51
C LEU A 35 -11.37 -16.10 -4.91
N THR A 36 -11.61 -15.29 -5.92
CA THR A 36 -10.64 -14.31 -6.43
C THR A 36 -11.36 -13.27 -7.28
N VAL A 37 -10.70 -12.16 -7.54
CA VAL A 37 -11.18 -11.11 -8.44
C VAL A 37 -10.17 -10.96 -9.57
N ILE A 38 -10.60 -11.16 -10.80
CA ILE A 38 -9.79 -10.83 -11.97
C ILE A 38 -9.96 -9.35 -12.23
N THR A 39 -8.84 -8.62 -12.26
CA THR A 39 -8.82 -7.20 -12.58
C THR A 39 -8.12 -6.98 -13.91
N ILE A 40 -8.79 -6.31 -14.83
CA ILE A 40 -8.26 -5.89 -16.12
C ILE A 40 -8.24 -4.37 -16.10
N ASN A 41 -7.08 -3.77 -16.29
CA ASN A 41 -6.94 -2.32 -16.38
C ASN A 41 -6.93 -1.92 -17.85
N ALA A 42 -7.53 -0.78 -18.17
CA ALA A 42 -7.38 -0.16 -19.48
C ALA A 42 -5.91 0.20 -19.74
N ASP A 43 -5.50 0.21 -21.00
CA ASP A 43 -4.17 0.66 -21.37
C ASP A 43 -3.96 2.15 -21.00
N ILE A 44 -2.68 2.57 -20.99
CA ILE A 44 -2.21 3.91 -20.59
C ILE A 44 -2.97 5.08 -21.29
N SER A 45 -3.72 4.78 -22.33
CA SER A 45 -4.44 5.75 -23.16
C SER A 45 -5.85 6.10 -22.69
N GLY A 46 -6.39 5.51 -21.60
CA GLY A 46 -7.71 5.90 -21.11
C GLY A 46 -8.60 4.75 -20.67
N ALA A 47 -9.91 5.00 -20.72
CA ALA A 47 -10.96 4.06 -20.33
C ALA A 47 -11.28 3.06 -21.46
N PHE A 48 -11.90 1.94 -21.09
CA PHE A 48 -12.45 1.02 -22.08
C PHE A 48 -13.58 1.68 -22.85
N PRO A 49 -13.64 1.52 -24.19
CA PRO A 49 -14.79 1.96 -24.96
C PRO A 49 -16.10 1.31 -24.43
N PRO A 50 -17.25 1.98 -24.53
CA PRO A 50 -18.52 1.38 -24.16
C PRO A 50 -18.79 0.14 -25.02
N ASN A 51 -19.43 -0.87 -24.45
CA ASN A 51 -19.70 -2.16 -25.07
C ASN A 51 -18.43 -2.94 -25.49
N THR A 52 -17.29 -2.71 -24.80
CA THR A 52 -16.11 -3.56 -25.00
C THR A 52 -16.41 -4.97 -24.46
N TRP A 53 -16.31 -5.95 -25.35
CA TRP A 53 -16.56 -7.35 -25.01
C TRP A 53 -15.35 -7.96 -24.30
N VAL A 54 -15.63 -8.61 -23.17
CA VAL A 54 -14.68 -9.38 -22.36
C VAL A 54 -15.17 -10.80 -22.30
N ARG A 55 -14.35 -11.74 -22.77
CA ARG A 55 -14.62 -13.16 -22.64
C ARG A 55 -13.83 -13.72 -21.47
N VAL A 56 -14.51 -14.35 -20.52
CA VAL A 56 -13.91 -15.05 -19.39
C VAL A 56 -14.06 -16.55 -19.60
N ASN A 57 -12.96 -17.25 -19.64
CA ASN A 57 -12.93 -18.70 -19.73
C ASN A 57 -12.56 -19.30 -18.39
N CYS A 58 -13.36 -20.23 -17.91
CA CYS A 58 -13.11 -20.98 -16.68
C CYS A 58 -12.98 -22.47 -17.02
N GLY A 59 -11.88 -23.07 -16.62
CA GLY A 59 -11.62 -24.51 -16.77
C GLY A 59 -11.25 -25.12 -15.43
N LEU A 60 -11.86 -26.27 -15.10
CA LEU A 60 -11.49 -27.03 -13.92
C LEU A 60 -10.74 -28.29 -14.39
N SER A 61 -9.50 -28.47 -13.92
CA SER A 61 -8.68 -29.65 -14.21
C SER A 61 -9.13 -30.85 -13.36
N GLU A 62 -8.69 -32.05 -13.74
CA GLU A 62 -8.89 -33.29 -12.95
C GLU A 62 -8.28 -33.15 -11.53
N ASP A 63 -7.19 -32.43 -11.39
CA ASP A 63 -6.56 -32.12 -10.11
C ASP A 63 -7.29 -31.03 -9.30
N LYS A 64 -8.50 -30.65 -9.72
CA LYS A 64 -9.32 -29.62 -9.08
C LYS A 64 -8.68 -28.22 -9.07
N VAL A 65 -7.80 -27.95 -10.02
CA VAL A 65 -7.25 -26.60 -10.24
C VAL A 65 -8.16 -25.86 -11.19
N LEU A 66 -8.66 -24.70 -10.73
CA LEU A 66 -9.47 -23.79 -11.54
C LEU A 66 -8.52 -22.89 -12.32
N SER A 67 -8.53 -23.01 -13.63
CA SER A 67 -7.89 -22.06 -14.55
C SER A 67 -8.92 -21.02 -14.98
N VAL A 68 -8.56 -19.78 -14.88
CA VAL A 68 -9.43 -18.68 -15.33
C VAL A 68 -8.60 -17.73 -16.16
N SER A 69 -9.09 -17.43 -17.36
CA SER A 69 -8.49 -16.42 -18.22
C SER A 69 -9.56 -15.42 -18.68
N ALA A 70 -9.16 -14.19 -18.87
CA ALA A 70 -9.99 -13.16 -19.45
C ALA A 70 -9.31 -12.59 -20.70
N SER A 71 -10.08 -12.42 -21.76
CA SER A 71 -9.60 -11.88 -23.03
C SER A 71 -10.46 -10.73 -23.51
N ILE A 72 -9.81 -9.74 -24.16
CA ILE A 72 -10.44 -8.60 -24.82
C ILE A 72 -10.02 -8.60 -26.28
N GLY A 73 -11.00 -8.49 -27.19
CA GLY A 73 -10.72 -8.50 -28.62
C GLY A 73 -10.02 -9.77 -29.14
N GLY A 74 -10.17 -10.89 -28.42
CA GLY A 74 -9.53 -12.16 -28.74
C GLY A 74 -8.12 -12.35 -28.17
N ASN A 75 -7.53 -11.32 -27.56
CA ASN A 75 -6.24 -11.41 -26.90
C ASN A 75 -6.42 -11.70 -25.40
N GLU A 76 -5.71 -12.71 -24.90
CA GLU A 76 -5.69 -13.00 -23.47
C GLU A 76 -4.93 -11.92 -22.73
N VAL A 77 -5.59 -11.25 -21.77
CA VAL A 77 -5.01 -10.15 -21.00
C VAL A 77 -4.68 -10.53 -19.57
N VAL A 78 -5.38 -11.53 -19.00
CA VAL A 78 -5.13 -12.05 -17.66
C VAL A 78 -5.35 -13.56 -17.66
N SER A 79 -4.46 -14.28 -17.00
CA SER A 79 -4.63 -15.71 -16.70
C SER A 79 -4.22 -15.98 -15.25
N THR A 80 -4.98 -16.77 -14.55
CA THR A 80 -4.68 -17.19 -13.19
C THR A 80 -5.10 -18.63 -12.92
N LEU A 81 -4.37 -19.29 -12.04
CA LEU A 81 -4.68 -20.62 -11.54
C LEU A 81 -5.09 -20.54 -10.08
N VAL A 82 -6.24 -21.11 -9.76
CA VAL A 82 -6.76 -21.13 -8.40
C VAL A 82 -7.10 -22.56 -8.02
N ASN A 83 -6.61 -23.04 -6.90
CA ASN A 83 -7.10 -24.30 -6.33
C ASN A 83 -8.18 -23.98 -5.27
N PRO A 84 -9.47 -23.98 -5.63
CA PRO A 84 -10.55 -23.65 -4.72
C PRO A 84 -10.77 -24.73 -3.64
N PHE A 85 -10.12 -25.89 -3.78
CA PHE A 85 -10.26 -27.03 -2.88
C PHE A 85 -8.98 -27.34 -2.10
N ALA A 86 -7.95 -26.49 -2.23
CA ALA A 86 -6.78 -26.60 -1.39
C ALA A 86 -7.21 -26.37 0.07
N ASN A 87 -7.18 -27.43 0.86
CA ASN A 87 -7.38 -27.38 2.31
C ASN A 87 -6.11 -26.78 2.96
N ARG A 88 -5.80 -25.54 2.59
CA ARG A 88 -4.78 -24.76 3.28
C ARG A 88 -5.48 -23.92 4.34
N GLU A 89 -5.06 -24.04 5.59
CA GLU A 89 -5.46 -23.05 6.58
C GLU A 89 -4.98 -21.67 6.14
N LEU A 90 -5.85 -20.70 6.27
CA LEU A 90 -5.47 -19.30 6.03
C LEU A 90 -4.36 -18.92 7.01
N THR A 91 -3.34 -18.22 6.53
CA THR A 91 -2.39 -17.59 7.42
C THR A 91 -3.11 -16.57 8.32
N THR A 92 -2.46 -16.12 9.39
CA THR A 92 -3.03 -15.09 10.26
C THR A 92 -3.38 -13.82 9.46
N GLU A 93 -2.50 -13.42 8.55
CA GLU A 93 -2.67 -12.27 7.69
C GLU A 93 -3.83 -12.45 6.71
N GLU A 94 -3.92 -13.61 6.06
CA GLU A 94 -5.03 -13.91 5.14
C GLU A 94 -6.37 -13.97 5.88
N ARG A 95 -6.39 -14.49 7.09
CA ARG A 95 -7.59 -14.54 7.93
C ARG A 95 -8.04 -13.14 8.32
N LEU A 96 -7.11 -12.25 8.69
CA LEU A 96 -7.39 -10.86 9.03
C LEU A 96 -8.09 -10.15 7.88
N VAL A 97 -7.55 -10.26 6.65
CA VAL A 97 -8.15 -9.66 5.46
C VAL A 97 -9.52 -10.27 5.14
N PHE A 98 -9.65 -11.60 5.26
CA PHE A 98 -10.90 -12.30 5.01
C PHE A 98 -12.03 -11.85 5.96
N GLU A 99 -11.74 -11.74 7.27
CA GLU A 99 -12.73 -11.26 8.25
C GLU A 99 -13.11 -9.79 7.99
N ALA A 100 -12.15 -8.96 7.64
CA ALA A 100 -12.42 -7.56 7.28
C ALA A 100 -13.30 -7.44 6.02
N GLU A 101 -13.07 -8.29 5.01
CA GLU A 101 -13.95 -8.36 3.83
C GLU A 101 -15.37 -8.75 4.19
N LYS A 102 -15.52 -9.75 5.04
CA LYS A 102 -16.84 -10.17 5.51
C LYS A 102 -17.58 -9.02 6.17
N ILE A 103 -16.92 -8.29 7.06
CA ILE A 103 -17.47 -7.09 7.71
C ILE A 103 -17.84 -6.02 6.67
N ALA A 104 -16.95 -5.73 5.71
CA ALA A 104 -17.23 -4.74 4.66
C ALA A 104 -18.44 -5.13 3.81
N ASN A 105 -18.60 -6.42 3.48
CA ASN A 105 -19.73 -6.94 2.74
C ASN A 105 -21.03 -6.89 3.55
N GLU A 106 -21.00 -7.21 4.84
CA GLU A 106 -22.16 -7.06 5.73
C GLU A 106 -22.62 -5.61 5.83
N MET A 107 -21.66 -4.66 5.95
CA MET A 107 -21.96 -3.23 5.95
C MET A 107 -22.54 -2.75 4.62
N ALA A 108 -22.03 -3.26 3.50
CA ALA A 108 -22.57 -2.96 2.17
C ALA A 108 -24.01 -3.51 2.03
N ALA A 109 -24.29 -4.72 2.49
CA ALA A 109 -25.63 -5.30 2.48
C ALA A 109 -26.64 -4.45 3.28
N ARG A 110 -26.24 -3.95 4.46
CA ARG A 110 -27.06 -3.01 5.27
C ARG A 110 -27.25 -1.66 4.59
N ASN A 111 -26.35 -1.28 3.70
CA ASN A 111 -26.39 -0.03 2.91
C ASN A 111 -27.06 -0.22 1.54
N GLY A 112 -27.97 -1.18 1.43
CA GLY A 112 -28.70 -1.45 0.18
C GLY A 112 -27.83 -2.02 -0.94
N GLY A 113 -26.78 -2.79 -0.60
CA GLY A 113 -25.85 -3.40 -1.55
C GLY A 113 -24.75 -2.48 -2.07
N LYS A 114 -24.70 -1.24 -1.58
CA LYS A 114 -23.66 -0.27 -1.98
C LYS A 114 -22.47 -0.32 -1.02
N PRO A 115 -21.24 -0.22 -1.52
CA PRO A 115 -20.06 -0.16 -0.66
C PRO A 115 -20.19 0.92 0.42
N SER A 116 -19.73 0.60 1.62
CA SER A 116 -19.75 1.49 2.77
C SER A 116 -18.33 2.00 3.04
N VAL A 117 -18.15 3.31 3.09
CA VAL A 117 -16.84 3.92 3.39
C VAL A 117 -16.22 3.36 4.67
N PRO A 118 -16.92 3.27 5.83
CA PRO A 118 -16.34 2.67 7.03
C PRO A 118 -15.93 1.20 6.85
N GLY A 119 -16.73 0.39 6.13
CA GLY A 119 -16.38 -1.00 5.85
C GLY A 119 -15.15 -1.14 4.97
N LEU A 120 -15.01 -0.30 3.94
CA LEU A 120 -13.84 -0.28 3.09
C LEU A 120 -12.59 0.21 3.83
N LEU A 121 -12.71 1.22 4.70
CA LEU A 121 -11.59 1.69 5.52
C LEU A 121 -11.12 0.61 6.50
N HIS A 122 -12.04 -0.15 7.09
CA HIS A 122 -11.68 -1.30 7.91
C HIS A 122 -10.91 -2.36 7.11
N LEU A 123 -11.33 -2.63 5.87
CA LEU A 123 -10.60 -3.53 4.97
C LEU A 123 -9.21 -2.98 4.60
N VAL A 124 -9.08 -1.67 4.37
CA VAL A 124 -7.76 -1.02 4.12
C VAL A 124 -6.80 -1.27 5.27
N GLU A 125 -7.24 -1.08 6.52
CA GLU A 125 -6.38 -1.31 7.69
C GLU A 125 -5.98 -2.79 7.81
N ALA A 126 -6.90 -3.73 7.62
CA ALA A 126 -6.57 -5.15 7.60
C ALA A 126 -5.57 -5.52 6.51
N CYS A 127 -5.74 -5.00 5.29
CA CYS A 127 -4.78 -5.20 4.20
C CYS A 127 -3.40 -4.59 4.52
N LYS A 128 -3.36 -3.43 5.15
CA LYS A 128 -2.12 -2.77 5.59
C LYS A 128 -1.38 -3.62 6.63
N GLU A 129 -2.07 -4.14 7.64
CA GLU A 129 -1.51 -5.03 8.65
C GLU A 129 -1.01 -6.35 8.03
N ALA A 130 -1.77 -6.92 7.13
CA ALA A 130 -1.40 -8.10 6.35
C ALA A 130 -0.29 -7.83 5.31
N LYS A 131 0.13 -6.58 5.12
CA LYS A 131 1.08 -6.12 4.09
C LYS A 131 0.61 -6.40 2.66
N ASP A 132 -0.68 -6.57 2.46
CA ASP A 132 -1.31 -6.60 1.14
C ASP A 132 -1.54 -5.16 0.65
N TYR A 133 -0.43 -4.47 0.40
CA TYR A 133 -0.45 -3.05 0.06
C TYR A 133 -1.12 -2.75 -1.28
N LEU A 134 -1.07 -3.70 -2.22
CA LEU A 134 -1.77 -3.51 -3.49
C LEU A 134 -3.27 -3.41 -3.26
N ARG A 135 -3.81 -4.35 -2.52
CA ARG A 135 -5.23 -4.37 -2.20
C ARG A 135 -5.63 -3.19 -1.32
N ALA A 136 -4.78 -2.78 -0.38
CA ALA A 136 -4.98 -1.58 0.41
C ALA A 136 -5.10 -0.33 -0.48
N ALA A 137 -4.21 -0.17 -1.47
CA ALA A 137 -4.25 0.93 -2.42
C ALA A 137 -5.55 0.94 -3.24
N GLU A 138 -5.88 -0.19 -3.86
CA GLU A 138 -7.08 -0.33 -4.72
C GLU A 138 -8.37 -0.12 -3.92
N THR A 139 -8.44 -0.61 -2.69
CA THR A 139 -9.59 -0.37 -1.81
C THR A 139 -9.69 1.11 -1.43
N LEU A 140 -8.56 1.76 -1.16
CA LEU A 140 -8.54 3.18 -0.79
C LEU A 140 -8.87 4.10 -1.98
N GLU A 141 -8.55 3.72 -3.22
CA GLU A 141 -9.05 4.40 -4.42
C GLU A 141 -10.58 4.39 -4.47
N LEU A 142 -11.20 3.25 -4.15
CA LEU A 142 -12.65 3.15 -4.10
C LEU A 142 -13.23 4.05 -2.99
N VAL A 143 -12.59 4.10 -1.82
CA VAL A 143 -12.97 5.04 -0.75
C VAL A 143 -12.91 6.49 -1.24
N GLN A 144 -11.82 6.87 -1.93
CA GLN A 144 -11.66 8.23 -2.48
C GLN A 144 -12.75 8.60 -3.50
N MET A 145 -13.23 7.63 -4.28
CA MET A 145 -14.35 7.86 -5.21
C MET A 145 -15.68 8.07 -4.48
N LEU A 146 -15.89 7.38 -3.36
CA LEU A 146 -17.12 7.46 -2.57
C LEU A 146 -17.15 8.66 -1.62
N ASP A 147 -16.00 9.00 -1.05
CA ASP A 147 -15.82 10.12 -0.14
C ASP A 147 -14.88 11.19 -0.75
N LYS A 148 -15.51 12.19 -1.35
CA LYS A 148 -14.79 13.30 -2.00
C LYS A 148 -14.36 14.40 -1.01
N ASN A 149 -14.79 14.33 0.24
CA ASN A 149 -14.48 15.35 1.24
C ASN A 149 -13.13 15.08 1.93
N GLU A 150 -12.76 13.81 2.06
CA GLU A 150 -11.50 13.38 2.63
C GLU A 150 -10.42 13.23 1.56
N ARG A 151 -9.15 13.24 1.99
CA ARG A 151 -7.99 13.18 1.09
C ARG A 151 -7.16 11.94 1.39
N TYR A 152 -7.17 11.01 0.47
CA TYR A 152 -6.46 9.74 0.60
C TYR A 152 -5.28 9.59 -0.38
N GLU A 153 -5.02 10.59 -1.24
CA GLU A 153 -4.03 10.52 -2.31
C GLU A 153 -2.63 10.17 -1.79
N THR A 154 -2.23 10.78 -0.66
CA THR A 154 -0.93 10.50 -0.01
C THR A 154 -0.84 9.05 0.45
N SER A 155 -1.91 8.50 1.02
CA SER A 155 -1.94 7.11 1.46
C SER A 155 -1.95 6.13 0.28
N ILE A 156 -2.71 6.44 -0.78
CA ILE A 156 -2.79 5.64 -1.99
C ILE A 156 -1.42 5.54 -2.66
N CYS A 157 -0.72 6.68 -2.85
CA CYS A 157 0.61 6.66 -3.48
C CYS A 157 1.62 5.85 -2.65
N CYS A 158 1.59 5.96 -1.32
CA CYS A 158 2.46 5.17 -0.45
C CYS A 158 2.16 3.67 -0.54
N PHE A 159 0.90 3.25 -0.54
CA PHE A 159 0.55 1.85 -0.67
C PHE A 159 0.96 1.28 -2.03
N TYR A 160 0.83 2.04 -3.13
CA TYR A 160 1.34 1.60 -4.42
C TYR A 160 2.87 1.49 -4.44
N ASP A 161 3.60 2.38 -3.77
CA ASP A 161 5.05 2.27 -3.65
C ASP A 161 5.43 0.99 -2.89
N TRP A 162 4.77 0.71 -1.77
CA TRP A 162 5.01 -0.50 -0.98
C TRP A 162 4.63 -1.79 -1.71
N ALA A 163 3.63 -1.72 -2.59
CA ALA A 163 3.26 -2.79 -3.52
C ALA A 163 4.21 -2.89 -4.73
N ASN A 164 5.28 -2.07 -4.80
CA ASN A 164 6.20 -1.99 -5.94
C ASN A 164 5.53 -1.62 -7.27
N LYS A 165 4.42 -0.88 -7.21
CA LYS A 165 3.69 -0.35 -8.37
C LYS A 165 4.13 1.09 -8.68
N LYS A 166 5.37 1.25 -9.13
CA LYS A 166 6.06 2.54 -9.27
C LYS A 166 5.32 3.56 -10.13
N LYS A 167 4.68 3.13 -11.22
CA LYS A 167 3.93 4.02 -12.12
C LYS A 167 2.70 4.60 -11.41
N GLN A 168 1.94 3.75 -10.72
CA GLN A 168 0.77 4.17 -9.95
C GLN A 168 1.18 5.07 -8.77
N ALA A 169 2.25 4.70 -8.05
CA ALA A 169 2.79 5.51 -6.96
C ALA A 169 3.16 6.92 -7.44
N LEU A 170 3.84 7.05 -8.58
CA LEU A 170 4.19 8.34 -9.16
C LEU A 170 2.93 9.15 -9.53
N ALA A 171 1.99 8.55 -10.27
CA ALA A 171 0.78 9.24 -10.72
C ALA A 171 -0.08 9.73 -9.53
N TRP A 172 -0.23 8.91 -8.47
CA TRP A 172 -0.94 9.32 -7.27
C TRP A 172 -0.13 10.31 -6.42
N GLY A 173 1.19 10.21 -6.41
CA GLY A 173 2.08 11.18 -5.76
C GLY A 173 1.99 12.57 -6.39
N GLU A 174 1.91 12.64 -7.72
CA GLU A 174 1.68 13.90 -8.45
C GLU A 174 0.33 14.52 -8.07
N LYS A 175 -0.75 13.73 -8.06
CA LYS A 175 -2.09 14.17 -7.61
C LYS A 175 -2.08 14.64 -6.15
N ALA A 176 -1.40 13.91 -5.26
CA ALA A 176 -1.29 14.30 -3.85
C ALA A 176 -0.60 15.65 -3.69
N TYR A 177 0.52 15.83 -4.39
CA TYR A 177 1.28 17.07 -4.34
C TYR A 177 0.56 18.25 -4.99
N GLU A 178 -0.13 18.04 -6.11
CA GLU A 178 -0.96 19.07 -6.77
C GLU A 178 -2.07 19.59 -5.85
N LYS A 179 -2.69 18.69 -5.07
CA LYS A 179 -3.76 19.07 -4.13
C LYS A 179 -3.26 19.66 -2.82
N ASP A 180 -2.09 19.26 -2.38
CA ASP A 180 -1.49 19.70 -1.12
C ASP A 180 0.04 19.74 -1.25
N GLU A 181 0.59 20.94 -1.48
CA GLU A 181 2.03 21.19 -1.57
C GLU A 181 2.72 21.15 -0.19
N SER A 182 2.42 20.15 0.63
CA SER A 182 3.05 19.95 1.93
C SER A 182 4.47 19.37 1.81
N ALA A 183 5.25 19.52 2.90
CA ALA A 183 6.60 18.97 2.96
C ALA A 183 6.62 17.44 2.77
N ILE A 184 5.62 16.73 3.31
CA ILE A 184 5.53 15.29 3.20
C ILE A 184 5.20 14.85 1.76
N ASN A 185 4.28 15.53 1.08
CA ASN A 185 3.92 15.19 -0.30
C ASN A 185 5.08 15.50 -1.26
N ALA A 186 5.79 16.61 -1.05
CA ALA A 186 7.01 16.92 -1.81
C ALA A 186 8.07 15.83 -1.63
N ALA A 187 8.32 15.39 -0.39
CA ALA A 187 9.32 14.35 -0.11
C ALA A 187 8.92 12.98 -0.68
N ASN A 188 7.65 12.59 -0.57
CA ASN A 188 7.16 11.34 -1.15
C ASN A 188 7.28 11.34 -2.67
N LEU A 189 6.82 12.41 -3.32
CA LEU A 189 6.92 12.57 -4.77
C LEU A 189 8.38 12.56 -5.25
N ALA A 190 9.29 13.18 -4.48
CA ALA A 190 10.72 13.11 -4.77
C ALA A 190 11.21 11.65 -4.85
N ILE A 191 10.84 10.81 -3.87
CA ILE A 191 11.24 9.39 -3.89
C ILE A 191 10.74 8.69 -5.15
N PHE A 192 9.49 8.92 -5.57
CA PHE A 192 8.94 8.29 -6.78
C PHE A 192 9.67 8.73 -8.04
N TYR A 193 10.06 10.02 -8.14
CA TYR A 193 10.91 10.48 -9.23
C TYR A 193 12.31 9.85 -9.19
N SER A 194 12.91 9.65 -8.01
CA SER A 194 14.20 8.98 -7.92
C SER A 194 14.14 7.52 -8.40
N GLN A 195 13.04 6.83 -8.12
CA GLN A 195 12.80 5.45 -8.57
C GLN A 195 12.60 5.36 -10.09
N SER A 196 12.12 6.43 -10.73
CA SER A 196 12.02 6.54 -12.18
C SER A 196 13.28 7.08 -12.85
N GLY A 197 14.34 7.36 -12.07
CA GLY A 197 15.62 7.90 -12.57
C GLY A 197 15.63 9.41 -12.79
N ASN A 198 14.56 10.11 -12.46
CA ASN A 198 14.48 11.58 -12.60
C ASN A 198 15.06 12.30 -11.38
N TYR A 199 16.39 12.31 -11.28
CA TYR A 199 17.10 12.90 -10.15
C TYR A 199 17.01 14.42 -10.08
N ASN A 200 16.73 15.11 -11.17
CA ASN A 200 16.55 16.57 -11.14
C ASN A 200 15.28 16.93 -10.37
N GLN A 201 14.16 16.24 -10.63
CA GLN A 201 12.94 16.41 -9.87
C GLN A 201 13.08 15.97 -8.41
N TYR A 202 13.81 14.87 -8.19
CA TYR A 202 14.13 14.41 -6.84
C TYR A 202 14.82 15.51 -6.01
N GLU A 203 15.91 16.09 -6.53
CA GLU A 203 16.66 17.15 -5.82
C GLU A 203 15.76 18.37 -5.57
N SER A 204 15.04 18.84 -6.59
CA SER A 204 14.16 20.01 -6.48
C SER A 204 13.08 19.84 -5.41
N LEU A 205 12.41 18.68 -5.40
CA LEU A 205 11.34 18.40 -4.44
C LEU A 205 11.85 18.17 -3.03
N MET A 206 13.03 17.56 -2.86
CA MET A 206 13.67 17.44 -1.53
C MET A 206 14.05 18.80 -0.96
N GLU A 207 14.58 19.73 -1.79
CA GLU A 207 14.83 21.12 -1.40
C GLU A 207 13.53 21.84 -1.03
N LYS A 208 12.47 21.67 -1.83
CA LYS A 208 11.15 22.24 -1.54
C LYS A 208 10.59 21.74 -0.21
N SER A 209 10.69 20.44 0.05
CA SER A 209 10.27 19.83 1.30
C SER A 209 10.98 20.44 2.50
N LEU A 210 12.31 20.62 2.42
CA LEU A 210 13.11 21.23 3.48
C LEU A 210 12.93 22.74 3.59
N LEU A 211 12.49 23.41 2.53
CA LEU A 211 12.10 24.80 2.60
C LEU A 211 10.80 24.98 3.39
N LEU A 212 9.84 24.07 3.20
CA LEU A 212 8.56 24.07 3.90
C LEU A 212 8.71 23.63 5.36
N GLU A 213 9.52 22.62 5.61
CA GLU A 213 9.75 22.06 6.94
C GLU A 213 11.26 21.75 7.12
N PRO A 214 12.06 22.72 7.61
CA PRO A 214 13.51 22.61 7.64
C PRO A 214 14.05 21.42 8.46
N ASP A 215 13.36 21.04 9.51
CA ASP A 215 13.77 19.95 10.42
C ASP A 215 13.03 18.63 10.18
N PHE A 216 12.38 18.48 9.02
CA PHE A 216 11.69 17.24 8.67
C PHE A 216 12.70 16.09 8.52
N PRO A 217 12.65 15.06 9.40
CA PRO A 217 13.72 14.05 9.45
C PRO A 217 13.83 13.23 8.17
N PHE A 218 12.71 12.97 7.49
CA PHE A 218 12.69 12.12 6.30
C PHE A 218 13.51 12.69 5.14
N PRO A 219 13.28 13.92 4.65
CA PRO A 219 14.13 14.51 3.62
C PRO A 219 15.56 14.78 4.11
N LEU A 220 15.77 15.17 5.38
CA LEU A 220 17.11 15.34 5.92
C LEU A 220 17.94 14.07 5.80
N VAL A 221 17.38 12.90 6.13
CA VAL A 221 18.10 11.62 6.02
C VAL A 221 18.21 11.17 4.58
N SER A 222 17.11 11.17 3.82
CA SER A 222 17.07 10.63 2.47
C SER A 222 17.94 11.46 1.51
N TYR A 223 17.80 12.78 1.54
CA TYR A 223 18.57 13.67 0.70
C TYR A 223 20.01 13.82 1.20
N GLY A 224 20.21 13.85 2.51
CA GLY A 224 21.56 13.84 3.10
C GLY A 224 22.39 12.63 2.63
N ARG A 225 21.82 11.42 2.67
CA ARG A 225 22.47 10.20 2.16
C ARG A 225 22.76 10.26 0.66
N TYR A 226 21.87 10.84 -0.11
CA TYR A 226 22.07 11.05 -1.53
C TYR A 226 23.25 11.99 -1.79
N LEU A 227 23.31 13.14 -1.08
CA LEU A 227 24.38 14.12 -1.22
C LEU A 227 25.76 13.57 -0.79
N MET A 228 25.79 12.66 0.18
CA MET A 228 27.04 11.99 0.62
C MET A 228 27.74 11.19 -0.50
N ARG A 229 27.08 10.92 -1.62
CA ARG A 229 27.61 10.21 -2.79
C ARG A 229 28.05 11.14 -3.92
N LYS A 230 28.03 12.45 -3.69
CA LYS A 230 28.36 13.47 -4.69
C LYS A 230 29.76 14.05 -4.43
N ASP A 231 30.06 15.21 -4.97
CA ASP A 231 31.30 15.94 -4.76
C ASP A 231 31.48 16.40 -3.30
N ALA A 232 32.70 16.83 -2.95
CA ALA A 232 33.06 17.17 -1.57
C ALA A 232 32.18 18.26 -0.94
N LYS A 233 31.74 19.25 -1.73
CA LYS A 233 30.84 20.33 -1.23
C LYS A 233 29.47 19.78 -0.88
N ARG A 234 28.90 18.94 -1.74
CA ARG A 234 27.60 18.29 -1.51
C ARG A 234 27.69 17.27 -0.37
N GLN A 235 28.80 16.55 -0.24
CA GLN A 235 29.05 15.65 0.90
C GLN A 235 29.04 16.38 2.24
N ALA A 236 29.70 17.56 2.32
CA ALA A 236 29.69 18.35 3.55
C ALA A 236 28.26 18.74 3.96
N ARG A 237 27.46 19.22 3.00
CA ARG A 237 26.05 19.55 3.22
C ARG A 237 25.23 18.30 3.63
N GLY A 238 25.44 17.17 2.94
CA GLY A 238 24.79 15.92 3.27
C GLY A 238 25.07 15.45 4.69
N ARG A 239 26.32 15.60 5.15
CA ARG A 239 26.74 15.28 6.52
C ARG A 239 26.05 16.18 7.55
N GLU A 240 25.95 17.47 7.28
CA GLU A 240 25.26 18.43 8.15
C GLU A 240 23.77 18.05 8.29
N MET A 241 23.08 17.75 7.19
CA MET A 241 21.69 17.33 7.20
C MET A 241 21.48 16.04 8.00
N LEU A 242 22.36 15.05 7.81
CA LEU A 242 22.32 13.80 8.56
C LEU A 242 22.58 14.02 10.05
N GLN A 243 23.50 14.94 10.41
CA GLN A 243 23.78 15.26 11.80
C GLN A 243 22.56 15.91 12.47
N ARG A 244 21.91 16.88 11.82
CA ARG A 244 20.67 17.51 12.32
C ARG A 244 19.56 16.47 12.55
N ALA A 245 19.30 15.63 11.56
CA ALA A 245 18.31 14.55 11.71
C ALA A 245 18.68 13.58 12.83
N PHE A 246 19.95 13.21 12.92
CA PHE A 246 20.45 12.33 13.96
C PHE A 246 20.23 12.94 15.36
N ASP A 247 20.65 14.18 15.59
CA ASP A 247 20.55 14.82 16.89
C ASP A 247 19.10 14.95 17.37
N SER A 248 18.19 15.34 16.46
CA SER A 248 16.75 15.39 16.76
C SER A 248 16.17 14.02 17.11
N LEU A 249 16.36 13.03 16.24
CA LEU A 249 15.80 11.69 16.43
C LEU A 249 16.44 10.97 17.62
N TYR A 250 17.76 11.15 17.84
CA TYR A 250 18.46 10.52 18.95
C TYR A 250 18.04 11.09 20.30
N ASN A 251 17.79 12.40 20.36
CA ASN A 251 17.21 13.01 21.55
C ASN A 251 15.85 12.41 21.90
N LEU A 252 14.94 12.25 20.91
CA LEU A 252 13.67 11.57 21.11
C LEU A 252 13.84 10.10 21.54
N PHE A 253 14.84 9.41 21.01
CA PHE A 253 15.16 8.03 21.39
C PHE A 253 15.61 7.93 22.85
N LEU A 254 16.49 8.82 23.30
CA LEU A 254 16.97 8.86 24.69
C LEU A 254 15.83 9.11 25.68
N HIS A 255 14.88 9.95 25.32
CA HIS A 255 13.70 10.25 26.14
C HIS A 255 12.55 9.22 25.96
N LYS A 256 12.78 8.12 25.23
CA LYS A 256 11.79 7.07 24.94
C LYS A 256 10.51 7.59 24.25
N SER A 257 10.57 8.74 23.60
CA SER A 257 9.46 9.39 22.89
C SER A 257 9.53 9.22 21.37
N LEU A 258 10.55 8.52 20.84
CA LEU A 258 10.67 8.24 19.43
C LEU A 258 9.61 7.23 19.01
N HIS A 259 8.75 7.62 18.06
CA HIS A 259 7.77 6.71 17.48
C HIS A 259 8.46 5.60 16.65
N LEU A 260 7.88 4.38 16.65
CA LEU A 260 8.50 3.20 16.03
C LEU A 260 8.83 3.40 14.54
N SER A 261 8.01 4.13 13.80
CA SER A 261 8.24 4.44 12.38
C SER A 261 9.54 5.20 12.11
N TRP A 262 10.04 5.98 13.09
CA TRP A 262 11.25 6.79 12.94
C TRP A 262 12.55 6.06 13.31
N TYR A 263 12.46 4.86 13.92
CA TYR A 263 13.66 4.09 14.28
C TYR A 263 14.55 3.79 13.08
N GLN A 264 13.96 3.50 11.91
CA GLN A 264 14.75 3.23 10.71
C GLN A 264 15.48 4.49 10.21
N MET A 265 14.86 5.68 10.33
CA MET A 265 15.51 6.94 9.97
C MET A 265 16.70 7.23 10.88
N LEU A 266 16.54 7.01 12.20
CA LEU A 266 17.66 7.16 13.15
C LEU A 266 18.78 6.17 12.83
N ILE A 267 18.47 4.91 12.54
CA ILE A 267 19.46 3.91 12.12
C ILE A 267 20.21 4.38 10.86
N ASN A 268 19.47 4.81 9.83
CA ASN A 268 20.06 5.26 8.57
C ASN A 268 20.96 6.48 8.74
N ALA A 269 20.57 7.45 9.57
CA ALA A 269 21.40 8.61 9.89
C ALA A 269 22.67 8.20 10.66
N ALA A 270 22.51 7.36 11.70
CA ALA A 270 23.62 6.87 12.51
C ALA A 270 24.63 6.04 11.71
N GLU A 271 24.16 5.14 10.82
CA GLU A 271 25.02 4.35 9.92
C GLU A 271 25.81 5.27 8.98
N SER A 272 25.14 6.27 8.38
CA SER A 272 25.79 7.22 7.48
C SER A 272 26.83 8.10 8.17
N LEU A 273 26.69 8.32 9.47
CA LEU A 273 27.61 9.09 10.31
C LEU A 273 28.67 8.20 11.02
N GLY A 274 28.65 6.89 10.81
CA GLY A 274 29.60 5.95 11.43
C GLY A 274 29.39 5.70 12.92
N LYS A 275 28.19 5.95 13.48
CA LYS A 275 27.86 5.82 14.91
C LYS A 275 27.41 4.39 15.24
N SER A 276 28.31 3.42 15.12
CA SER A 276 28.01 1.98 15.19
C SER A 276 27.37 1.53 16.51
N ASP A 277 27.75 2.10 17.64
CA ASP A 277 27.20 1.71 18.94
C ASP A 277 25.75 2.16 19.10
N VAL A 278 25.43 3.36 18.59
CA VAL A 278 24.04 3.86 18.55
C VAL A 278 23.18 2.97 17.64
N VAL A 279 23.71 2.58 16.48
CA VAL A 279 23.01 1.68 15.55
C VAL A 279 22.61 0.38 16.27
N LYS A 280 23.56 -0.24 17.00
CA LYS A 280 23.27 -1.47 17.76
C LYS A 280 22.18 -1.26 18.82
N ALA A 281 22.30 -0.19 19.62
CA ALA A 281 21.32 0.12 20.67
C ALA A 281 19.91 0.37 20.10
N VAL A 282 19.83 1.14 19.01
CA VAL A 282 18.56 1.48 18.35
C VAL A 282 17.93 0.24 17.71
N LYS A 283 18.71 -0.62 17.04
CA LYS A 283 18.23 -1.89 16.45
C LYS A 283 17.69 -2.83 17.53
N MET A 284 18.39 -2.97 18.67
CA MET A 284 17.90 -3.78 19.80
C MET A 284 16.58 -3.25 20.33
N ARG A 285 16.49 -1.95 20.58
CA ARG A 285 15.26 -1.34 21.09
C ARG A 285 14.08 -1.46 20.12
N LYS A 286 14.34 -1.30 18.80
CA LYS A 286 13.34 -1.52 17.76
C LYS A 286 12.79 -2.94 17.79
N LEU A 287 13.67 -3.94 17.96
CA LEU A 287 13.27 -5.35 18.04
C LEU A 287 12.43 -5.62 19.31
N GLU A 288 12.83 -5.10 20.46
CA GLU A 288 12.09 -5.23 21.72
C GLU A 288 10.66 -4.65 21.59
N LEU A 289 10.53 -3.49 20.95
CA LEU A 289 9.22 -2.85 20.79
C LEU A 289 8.35 -3.62 19.78
N SER A 290 8.93 -4.12 18.69
CA SER A 290 8.17 -4.91 17.71
C SER A 290 7.75 -6.28 18.22
N THR A 291 8.52 -6.90 19.12
CA THR A 291 8.10 -8.14 19.79
C THR A 291 7.02 -7.88 20.84
N LYS A 292 7.13 -6.81 21.62
CA LYS A 292 6.07 -6.44 22.58
C LYS A 292 4.76 -6.10 21.90
N SER A 293 4.77 -5.39 20.76
CA SER A 293 3.57 -5.11 19.98
C SER A 293 2.86 -6.40 19.57
N LYS A 294 3.59 -7.40 19.10
CA LYS A 294 2.98 -8.70 18.74
C LYS A 294 2.30 -9.42 19.94
N PHE A 295 2.87 -9.34 21.13
CA PHE A 295 2.25 -9.93 22.32
C PHE A 295 1.04 -9.11 22.81
N TYR A 296 1.06 -7.78 22.67
CA TYR A 296 -0.09 -6.94 23.03
C TYR A 296 -1.26 -7.10 22.05
N ASP A 297 -0.98 -7.38 20.77
CA ASP A 297 -2.02 -7.60 19.75
C ASP A 297 -2.73 -8.94 19.97
N GLU A 298 -2.06 -9.97 20.47
CA GLU A 298 -2.69 -11.25 20.82
C GLU A 298 -3.64 -11.12 22.04
N ASP A 299 -3.27 -10.34 23.06
CA ASP A 299 -4.12 -10.11 24.23
C ASP A 299 -5.25 -9.10 23.98
N ASN A 300 -5.05 -8.10 23.09
CA ASN A 300 -6.07 -7.12 22.74
C ASN A 300 -7.05 -7.62 21.67
N LEU A 301 -6.70 -8.63 20.88
CA LEU A 301 -7.64 -9.25 19.94
C LEU A 301 -8.86 -9.85 20.68
N LEU A 302 -8.66 -10.33 21.90
CA LEU A 302 -9.73 -10.82 22.77
C LEU A 302 -10.55 -9.68 23.44
N ALA A 303 -9.92 -8.52 23.69
CA ALA A 303 -10.59 -7.37 24.29
C ALA A 303 -11.30 -6.47 23.28
N SER A 304 -10.74 -6.29 22.07
CA SER A 304 -11.31 -5.41 21.03
C SER A 304 -12.53 -5.98 20.33
N GLN A 305 -12.80 -7.27 20.45
CA GLN A 305 -14.08 -7.86 20.00
C GLN A 305 -15.29 -7.35 20.80
N MET A 306 -15.06 -6.70 21.93
CA MET A 306 -16.13 -6.17 22.79
C MET A 306 -16.35 -4.64 22.70
N GLU A 307 -15.44 -3.83 22.15
CA GLU A 307 -15.52 -2.36 22.22
C GLU A 307 -15.51 -1.60 20.88
N SER A 308 -15.49 -2.25 19.73
CA SER A 308 -15.30 -1.59 18.43
C SER A 308 -16.57 -1.04 17.78
N THR A 309 -17.23 -0.09 18.45
CA THR A 309 -18.28 0.73 17.80
C THR A 309 -18.07 2.25 17.91
N GLN A 310 -16.94 2.72 18.40
CA GLN A 310 -16.70 4.17 18.48
C GLN A 310 -15.26 4.56 18.06
N ASN A 311 -15.20 5.44 17.04
CA ASN A 311 -14.06 6.27 16.64
C ASN A 311 -12.86 5.59 15.96
N ILE A 312 -12.98 5.32 14.66
CA ILE A 312 -11.82 5.21 13.78
C ILE A 312 -11.41 6.65 13.40
N ASN A 313 -10.52 7.22 14.15
CA ASN A 313 -9.79 8.42 13.75
C ASN A 313 -8.53 7.97 13.02
N ILE A 314 -8.60 7.93 11.68
CA ILE A 314 -7.42 7.64 10.86
C ILE A 314 -6.53 8.88 10.95
N ASP A 315 -5.45 8.76 11.71
CA ASP A 315 -4.40 9.76 11.74
C ASP A 315 -3.78 9.83 10.34
N ASN A 316 -4.14 10.86 9.55
CA ASN A 316 -3.68 11.12 8.17
C ASN A 316 -2.17 11.38 8.06
N LYS A 317 -1.38 11.10 9.11
CA LYS A 317 0.07 11.14 9.11
C LYS A 317 0.65 9.74 8.87
N LEU A 318 0.36 9.15 7.70
CA LEU A 318 1.12 8.00 7.23
C LEU A 318 2.54 8.46 6.89
N ILE A 319 3.40 8.37 7.87
CA ILE A 319 4.83 8.57 7.75
C ILE A 319 5.38 7.47 6.83
N ALA A 320 6.22 7.84 5.87
CA ALA A 320 6.85 6.92 4.94
C ALA A 320 7.40 5.65 5.65
N PRO A 321 7.23 4.46 5.04
CA PRO A 321 7.51 3.21 5.71
C PRO A 321 8.97 3.04 6.03
N THR A 322 9.19 2.34 7.12
CA THR A 322 10.50 1.93 7.59
C THR A 322 11.22 0.91 6.69
N ASN A 323 10.56 0.44 5.64
CA ASN A 323 11.08 -0.55 4.68
C ASN A 323 11.13 0.02 3.25
N SER A 324 11.67 1.21 3.06
CA SER A 324 12.09 1.59 1.71
C SER A 324 13.10 0.54 1.21
N PRO A 325 12.92 -0.02 0.00
CA PRO A 325 13.92 -0.90 -0.57
C PRO A 325 15.25 -0.19 -0.56
N LYS A 326 16.34 -0.94 -0.33
CA LYS A 326 17.71 -0.44 -0.32
C LYS A 326 17.91 0.41 -1.57
N LEU A 327 17.85 1.71 -1.42
CA LEU A 327 18.36 2.62 -2.45
C LEU A 327 19.87 2.44 -2.47
N PHE A 328 20.38 1.87 -3.54
CA PHE A 328 21.80 1.69 -3.85
C PHE A 328 22.56 3.01 -3.81
#